data_5da0bbb1363258d94a94bb9266c90a78
#
_entry.id   5da0bbb1363258d94a94bb9266c90a78
#
_cell.length_a   1.000
_cell.length_b   1.000
_cell.length_c   1.000
_cell.angle_alpha   90.00
_cell.angle_beta   90.00
_cell.angle_gamma   90.00
#
_symmetry.space_group_name_H-M   'P 1'
#
loop_
_entity.id
_entity.type
_entity.pdbx_description
1 polymer ?
#
loop_
_entity_poly.entity_id
_entity_poly.type
_entity_poly.pdbx_seq_one_letter_code
_entity_poly.pdbx_strand_id
1 'polypeptide(L)'
;MSEEQKNKRTNPQNVNANANANANVYDAVVIGGGASGLSAALVLGRARRKVAVVDAGAPRNAPAAHMQGFLSRDGMPPAALLDVGRAEVSRYGAHLIEGRVDTVEPGRPGFSVHLSGGPVLHARHVVLATGLRDELPEIPGVRERWGRDVLHCPYCHGYEVRDRPFAVLGTHPNSVNQALLVRQWSEDIVYVPGSGPLPADDRERLEARGVRIAAAGAIVQTLTTDDRLHGVELANGTVVPCEVAFVFPRMIPNDGVLNGLGCARNQSGSVKTDNAGRTSVPGIWAVGNVGDSRALVISAAGMGAAAAFALNHDLVDTEVKQSVTELRTARTVIQSGAGLPGHAPANN
;
A
#
# COMPACT_ATOMS: atom_id res chain seq x y z
N MET A 1 -19.37 -50.68 -45.42
CA MET A 1 -19.74 -50.15 -44.11
C MET A 1 -18.48 -49.70 -43.42
N SER A 2 -18.43 -48.44 -43.17
CA SER A 2 -17.34 -47.45 -43.04
C SER A 2 -16.45 -47.64 -41.83
N GLU A 3 -15.16 -47.49 -42.16
CA GLU A 3 -14.09 -47.18 -41.23
C GLU A 3 -14.31 -45.78 -40.59
N GLU A 4 -14.80 -45.73 -39.36
CA GLU A 4 -14.81 -44.48 -38.58
C GLU A 4 -14.86 -44.73 -37.07
N GLN A 5 -13.89 -45.48 -36.55
CA GLN A 5 -13.59 -45.55 -35.12
C GLN A 5 -12.13 -45.83 -34.89
N LYS A 6 -11.27 -44.83 -35.16
CA LYS A 6 -9.85 -44.84 -34.71
C LYS A 6 -9.44 -43.44 -34.22
N ASN A 7 -8.94 -43.46 -33.00
CA ASN A 7 -7.98 -42.51 -32.48
C ASN A 7 -8.48 -41.17 -31.88
N LYS A 8 -9.05 -41.24 -30.67
CA LYS A 8 -8.82 -40.17 -29.70
C LYS A 8 -7.55 -40.47 -28.92
N ARG A 9 -6.40 -40.34 -29.59
CA ARG A 9 -5.10 -40.17 -28.89
C ARG A 9 -5.09 -38.76 -28.34
N THR A 10 -5.07 -38.59 -27.04
CA THR A 10 -4.77 -37.35 -26.34
C THR A 10 -3.42 -36.82 -26.86
N ASN A 11 -3.47 -35.67 -27.49
CA ASN A 11 -2.29 -35.03 -28.10
C ASN A 11 -1.31 -34.61 -26.98
N PRO A 12 -0.05 -35.15 -26.96
CA PRO A 12 0.96 -34.77 -25.95
C PRO A 12 1.32 -33.29 -25.94
N GLN A 13 1.01 -32.56 -27.01
CA GLN A 13 1.23 -31.11 -27.13
C GLN A 13 0.34 -30.27 -26.22
N ASN A 14 -0.88 -30.73 -25.86
CA ASN A 14 -1.77 -30.04 -24.93
C ASN A 14 -1.35 -30.14 -23.46
N VAL A 15 -0.63 -31.17 -23.07
CA VAL A 15 -0.12 -31.34 -21.70
C VAL A 15 1.06 -30.37 -21.46
N ASN A 16 1.93 -30.19 -22.46
CA ASN A 16 3.07 -29.27 -22.37
C ASN A 16 2.66 -27.79 -22.46
N ALA A 17 1.61 -27.45 -23.20
CA ALA A 17 1.11 -26.08 -23.29
C ALA A 17 0.51 -25.61 -21.95
N ASN A 18 -0.23 -26.47 -21.23
CA ASN A 18 -0.77 -26.18 -19.92
C ASN A 18 0.30 -26.13 -18.81
N ALA A 19 1.35 -26.96 -18.90
CA ALA A 19 2.49 -26.92 -17.98
C ALA A 19 3.30 -25.63 -18.14
N ASN A 20 3.53 -25.17 -19.39
CA ASN A 20 4.20 -23.90 -19.67
C ASN A 20 3.36 -22.66 -19.31
N ALA A 21 2.04 -22.71 -19.46
CA ALA A 21 1.13 -21.62 -19.04
C ALA A 21 1.17 -21.43 -17.51
N ASN A 22 1.22 -22.51 -16.73
CA ASN A 22 1.34 -22.44 -15.27
C ASN A 22 2.73 -22.01 -14.78
N ALA A 23 3.78 -22.18 -15.57
CA ALA A 23 5.14 -21.76 -15.22
C ALA A 23 5.28 -20.24 -15.08
N ASN A 24 4.40 -19.45 -15.71
CA ASN A 24 4.43 -17.98 -15.71
C ASN A 24 3.44 -17.32 -14.75
N VAL A 25 2.68 -18.10 -13.95
CA VAL A 25 1.72 -17.56 -13.00
C VAL A 25 2.37 -17.39 -11.63
N TYR A 26 2.19 -16.23 -11.03
CA TYR A 26 2.56 -15.94 -9.64
C TYR A 26 1.45 -16.35 -8.67
N ASP A 27 1.82 -16.83 -7.48
CA ASP A 27 0.86 -16.97 -6.39
C ASP A 27 0.33 -15.60 -5.96
N ALA A 28 1.23 -14.60 -5.91
CA ALA A 28 0.87 -13.23 -5.64
C ALA A 28 1.74 -12.25 -6.44
N VAL A 29 1.12 -11.19 -6.96
CA VAL A 29 1.79 -9.97 -7.42
C VAL A 29 1.54 -8.87 -6.39
N VAL A 30 2.62 -8.32 -5.85
CA VAL A 30 2.61 -7.20 -4.91
C VAL A 30 2.89 -5.92 -5.70
N ILE A 31 2.00 -4.95 -5.63
CA ILE A 31 2.13 -3.67 -6.33
C ILE A 31 2.56 -2.61 -5.32
N GLY A 32 3.82 -2.19 -5.41
CA GLY A 32 4.50 -1.27 -4.51
C GLY A 32 5.54 -1.96 -3.61
N GLY A 33 6.78 -1.52 -3.70
CA GLY A 33 7.95 -2.01 -2.95
C GLY A 33 8.27 -1.18 -1.71
N GLY A 34 7.26 -0.56 -1.07
CA GLY A 34 7.39 0.07 0.24
C GLY A 34 7.43 -0.94 1.39
N ALA A 35 7.45 -0.45 2.64
CA ALA A 35 7.53 -1.30 3.83
C ALA A 35 6.45 -2.39 3.87
N SER A 36 5.19 -2.07 3.52
CA SER A 36 4.10 -3.03 3.50
C SER A 36 4.26 -4.09 2.41
N GLY A 37 4.65 -3.69 1.20
CA GLY A 37 4.81 -4.62 0.08
C GLY A 37 6.00 -5.56 0.25
N LEU A 38 7.15 -5.03 0.68
CA LEU A 38 8.33 -5.86 0.96
C LEU A 38 8.07 -6.82 2.13
N SER A 39 7.36 -6.40 3.19
CA SER A 39 6.99 -7.30 4.28
C SER A 39 6.05 -8.41 3.82
N ALA A 40 5.08 -8.09 2.97
CA ALA A 40 4.21 -9.11 2.38
C ALA A 40 5.00 -10.10 1.53
N ALA A 41 5.86 -9.61 0.64
CA ALA A 41 6.71 -10.44 -0.22
C ALA A 41 7.67 -11.33 0.59
N LEU A 42 8.24 -10.79 1.68
CA LEU A 42 9.13 -11.54 2.56
C LEU A 42 8.42 -12.75 3.19
N VAL A 43 7.23 -12.54 3.76
CA VAL A 43 6.44 -13.61 4.40
C VAL A 43 6.02 -14.66 3.37
N LEU A 44 5.53 -14.24 2.20
CA LEU A 44 5.13 -15.16 1.12
C LEU A 44 6.32 -15.92 0.55
N GLY A 45 7.45 -15.27 0.31
CA GLY A 45 8.68 -15.91 -0.17
C GLY A 45 9.18 -16.96 0.83
N ARG A 46 9.17 -16.66 2.14
CA ARG A 46 9.50 -17.63 3.19
C ARG A 46 8.51 -18.80 3.28
N ALA A 47 7.25 -18.59 2.87
CA ALA A 47 6.26 -19.65 2.68
C ALA A 47 6.42 -20.39 1.34
N ARG A 48 7.51 -20.13 0.60
CA ARG A 48 7.84 -20.75 -0.69
C ARG A 48 6.83 -20.46 -1.80
N ARG A 49 6.11 -19.31 -1.70
CA ARG A 49 5.21 -18.86 -2.75
C ARG A 49 5.97 -18.13 -3.85
N LYS A 50 5.51 -18.27 -5.09
CA LYS A 50 6.06 -17.54 -6.24
C LYS A 50 5.50 -16.10 -6.23
N VAL A 51 6.35 -15.12 -5.92
CA VAL A 51 5.96 -13.73 -5.71
C VAL A 51 6.70 -12.82 -6.69
N ALA A 52 5.98 -11.86 -7.26
CA ALA A 52 6.59 -10.70 -7.90
C ALA A 52 6.23 -9.43 -7.11
N VAL A 53 7.19 -8.51 -7.01
CA VAL A 53 6.98 -7.15 -6.48
C VAL A 53 7.24 -6.18 -7.61
N VAL A 54 6.23 -5.40 -7.99
CA VAL A 54 6.36 -4.34 -8.99
C VAL A 54 6.44 -3.00 -8.27
N ASP A 55 7.55 -2.28 -8.40
CA ASP A 55 7.79 -1.02 -7.68
C ASP A 55 8.20 0.11 -8.63
N ALA A 56 7.52 1.23 -8.53
CA ALA A 56 7.79 2.44 -9.32
C ALA A 56 8.91 3.32 -8.73
N GLY A 57 9.51 2.93 -7.61
CA GLY A 57 10.65 3.63 -7.01
C GLY A 57 10.34 5.00 -6.39
N ALA A 58 9.07 5.31 -6.08
CA ALA A 58 8.63 6.60 -5.56
C ALA A 58 7.97 6.49 -4.17
N PRO A 59 8.70 6.14 -3.10
CA PRO A 59 8.13 5.99 -1.78
C PRO A 59 7.69 7.34 -1.20
N ARG A 60 6.53 7.36 -0.50
CA ARG A 60 5.94 8.57 0.10
C ARG A 60 6.91 9.36 0.98
N ASN A 61 7.73 8.65 1.74
CA ASN A 61 8.68 9.24 2.68
C ASN A 61 10.06 9.56 2.09
N ALA A 62 10.22 9.53 0.77
CA ALA A 62 11.47 9.90 0.10
C ALA A 62 12.01 11.30 0.47
N PRO A 63 11.16 12.33 0.72
CA PRO A 63 11.65 13.65 1.12
C PRO A 63 12.28 13.69 2.52
N ALA A 64 12.00 12.70 3.39
CA ALA A 64 12.53 12.66 4.74
C ALA A 64 13.94 12.08 4.78
N ALA A 65 14.87 12.75 5.47
CA ALA A 65 16.23 12.25 5.66
C ALA A 65 16.27 10.98 6.52
N HIS A 66 15.37 10.89 7.51
CA HIS A 66 15.31 9.80 8.47
C HIS A 66 13.86 9.39 8.71
N MET A 67 13.62 8.14 9.08
CA MET A 67 12.34 7.66 9.59
C MET A 67 12.45 7.38 11.08
N GLN A 68 11.39 7.73 11.82
CA GLN A 68 11.34 7.55 13.26
C GLN A 68 10.24 6.57 13.65
N GLY A 69 10.32 6.02 14.86
CA GLY A 69 9.31 5.17 15.45
C GLY A 69 9.27 3.74 14.90
N PHE A 70 10.30 3.31 14.15
CA PHE A 70 10.45 1.88 13.80
C PHE A 70 11.41 1.23 14.79
N LEU A 71 10.88 0.47 15.74
CA LEU A 71 11.68 -0.21 16.77
C LEU A 71 12.83 -1.00 16.11
N SER A 72 14.05 -0.80 16.61
CA SER A 72 15.32 -1.32 16.10
C SER A 72 15.87 -0.65 14.82
N ARG A 73 15.11 0.25 14.19
CA ARG A 73 15.49 1.00 12.99
C ARG A 73 15.19 2.51 13.12
N ASP A 74 15.00 2.97 14.34
CA ASP A 74 14.76 4.38 14.64
C ASP A 74 15.92 5.24 14.12
N GLY A 75 15.61 6.33 13.42
CA GLY A 75 16.60 7.20 12.77
C GLY A 75 17.20 6.66 11.46
N MET A 76 16.80 5.48 10.97
CA MET A 76 17.32 4.93 9.71
C MET A 76 16.81 5.74 8.51
N PRO A 77 17.65 6.03 7.49
CA PRO A 77 17.15 6.61 6.25
C PRO A 77 16.11 5.71 5.57
N PRO A 78 15.00 6.26 5.07
CA PRO A 78 13.95 5.47 4.42
C PRO A 78 14.46 4.58 3.27
N ALA A 79 15.34 5.12 2.43
CA ALA A 79 15.93 4.37 1.32
C ALA A 79 16.73 3.14 1.80
N ALA A 80 17.51 3.28 2.88
CA ALA A 80 18.29 2.18 3.44
C ALA A 80 17.42 1.03 3.96
N LEU A 81 16.24 1.34 4.55
CA LEU A 81 15.27 0.30 4.95
C LEU A 81 14.79 -0.48 3.72
N LEU A 82 14.46 0.21 2.63
CA LEU A 82 13.96 -0.44 1.42
C LEU A 82 15.04 -1.28 0.73
N ASP A 83 16.30 -0.82 0.72
CA ASP A 83 17.42 -1.58 0.15
C ASP A 83 17.66 -2.88 0.91
N VAL A 84 17.67 -2.82 2.25
CA VAL A 84 17.74 -4.03 3.10
C VAL A 84 16.56 -4.95 2.82
N GLY A 85 15.34 -4.41 2.74
CA GLY A 85 14.12 -5.17 2.46
C GLY A 85 14.16 -5.84 1.09
N ARG A 86 14.63 -5.16 0.04
CA ARG A 86 14.83 -5.74 -1.31
C ARG A 86 15.83 -6.91 -1.28
N ALA A 87 16.94 -6.73 -0.59
CA ALA A 87 17.93 -7.80 -0.43
C ALA A 87 17.36 -9.01 0.33
N GLU A 88 16.54 -8.78 1.36
CA GLU A 88 15.90 -9.85 2.13
C GLU A 88 14.91 -10.65 1.27
N VAL A 89 14.00 -10.00 0.54
CA VAL A 89 12.99 -10.69 -0.26
C VAL A 89 13.61 -11.46 -1.42
N SER A 90 14.71 -10.94 -1.99
CA SER A 90 15.45 -11.60 -3.07
C SER A 90 16.07 -12.93 -2.62
N ARG A 91 16.51 -13.07 -1.36
CA ARG A 91 17.04 -14.33 -0.80
C ARG A 91 15.99 -15.45 -0.83
N TYR A 92 14.72 -15.13 -0.81
CA TYR A 92 13.62 -16.08 -0.84
C TYR A 92 12.96 -16.21 -2.22
N GLY A 93 13.64 -15.71 -3.27
CA GLY A 93 13.22 -15.91 -4.66
C GLY A 93 12.09 -15.01 -5.12
N ALA A 94 11.79 -13.92 -4.42
CA ALA A 94 10.85 -12.92 -4.92
C ALA A 94 11.43 -12.19 -6.14
N HIS A 95 10.63 -12.02 -7.19
CA HIS A 95 11.03 -11.29 -8.39
C HIS A 95 10.76 -9.80 -8.19
N LEU A 96 11.80 -8.99 -8.07
CA LEU A 96 11.71 -7.54 -8.02
C LEU A 96 11.68 -7.00 -9.44
N ILE A 97 10.63 -6.25 -9.77
CA ILE A 97 10.42 -5.66 -11.10
C ILE A 97 10.29 -4.15 -10.91
N GLU A 98 11.24 -3.42 -11.47
CA GLU A 98 11.14 -1.96 -11.54
C GLU A 98 10.11 -1.59 -12.61
N GLY A 99 9.13 -0.78 -12.26
CA GLY A 99 8.07 -0.38 -13.17
C GLY A 99 6.80 0.06 -12.47
N ARG A 100 5.86 0.47 -13.27
CA ARG A 100 4.54 0.92 -12.84
C ARG A 100 3.47 -0.03 -13.35
N VAL A 101 2.48 -0.31 -12.52
CA VAL A 101 1.26 -1.01 -12.93
C VAL A 101 0.21 0.02 -13.34
N ASP A 102 -0.38 -0.14 -14.51
CA ASP A 102 -1.45 0.71 -15.03
C ASP A 102 -2.83 0.19 -14.64
N THR A 103 -3.08 -1.11 -14.83
CA THR A 103 -4.36 -1.74 -14.53
C THR A 103 -4.19 -3.16 -13.98
N VAL A 104 -5.21 -3.58 -13.23
CA VAL A 104 -5.42 -4.97 -12.82
C VAL A 104 -6.79 -5.39 -13.30
N GLU A 105 -6.86 -6.51 -14.00
CA GLU A 105 -8.09 -7.04 -14.58
C GLU A 105 -8.32 -8.49 -14.14
N PRO A 106 -9.58 -8.95 -14.08
CA PRO A 106 -9.85 -10.37 -13.91
C PRO A 106 -9.18 -11.18 -15.02
N GLY A 107 -8.53 -12.28 -14.66
CA GLY A 107 -7.79 -13.15 -15.57
C GLY A 107 -7.98 -14.63 -15.23
N ARG A 108 -7.32 -15.50 -15.96
CA ARG A 108 -7.30 -16.93 -15.64
C ARG A 108 -5.85 -17.44 -15.61
N PRO A 109 -5.40 -17.94 -14.43
CA PRO A 109 -6.11 -17.95 -13.15
C PRO A 109 -6.01 -16.58 -12.46
N GLY A 110 -7.07 -16.13 -11.78
CA GLY A 110 -7.07 -14.93 -10.92
C GLY A 110 -7.05 -13.62 -11.68
N PHE A 111 -5.88 -13.00 -11.86
CA PHE A 111 -5.75 -11.62 -12.35
C PHE A 111 -4.63 -11.47 -13.39
N SER A 112 -4.84 -10.53 -14.32
CA SER A 112 -3.83 -9.98 -15.22
C SER A 112 -3.39 -8.60 -14.71
N VAL A 113 -2.10 -8.42 -14.51
CA VAL A 113 -1.49 -7.18 -14.01
C VAL A 113 -0.69 -6.56 -15.14
N HIS A 114 -1.13 -5.42 -15.66
CA HIS A 114 -0.56 -4.74 -16.81
C HIS A 114 0.46 -3.69 -16.37
N LEU A 115 1.69 -3.84 -16.82
CA LEU A 115 2.77 -2.90 -16.55
C LEU A 115 2.86 -1.84 -17.66
N SER A 116 3.15 -0.60 -17.28
CA SER A 116 3.38 0.51 -18.24
C SER A 116 4.49 0.17 -19.22
N GLY A 117 4.14 0.01 -20.49
CA GLY A 117 5.12 -0.31 -21.54
C GLY A 117 5.85 -1.64 -21.37
N GLY A 118 5.37 -2.50 -20.49
CA GLY A 118 6.00 -3.75 -20.08
C GLY A 118 5.12 -5.00 -20.31
N PRO A 119 5.53 -6.14 -19.76
CA PRO A 119 4.78 -7.38 -19.86
C PRO A 119 3.50 -7.36 -19.03
N VAL A 120 2.59 -8.27 -19.34
CA VAL A 120 1.45 -8.62 -18.49
C VAL A 120 1.89 -9.76 -17.56
N LEU A 121 1.70 -9.58 -16.26
CA LEU A 121 1.93 -10.62 -15.26
C LEU A 121 0.59 -11.29 -14.91
N HIS A 122 0.63 -12.60 -14.69
CA HIS A 122 -0.55 -13.34 -14.23
C HIS A 122 -0.37 -13.76 -12.78
N ALA A 123 -1.41 -13.58 -11.96
CA ALA A 123 -1.36 -13.89 -10.54
C ALA A 123 -2.68 -14.47 -10.02
N ARG A 124 -2.57 -15.37 -9.05
CA ARG A 124 -3.74 -15.87 -8.31
C ARG A 124 -4.31 -14.79 -7.38
N HIS A 125 -3.43 -14.00 -6.78
CA HIS A 125 -3.77 -12.90 -5.86
C HIS A 125 -2.98 -11.64 -6.21
N VAL A 126 -3.55 -10.47 -5.88
CA VAL A 126 -2.88 -9.17 -5.98
C VAL A 126 -2.89 -8.49 -4.62
N VAL A 127 -1.72 -8.01 -4.20
CA VAL A 127 -1.55 -7.22 -2.97
C VAL A 127 -1.23 -5.78 -3.36
N LEU A 128 -2.19 -4.88 -3.14
CA LEU A 128 -2.01 -3.45 -3.35
C LEU A 128 -1.27 -2.85 -2.15
N ALA A 129 -0.04 -2.41 -2.36
CA ALA A 129 0.84 -1.79 -1.37
C ALA A 129 1.39 -0.43 -1.86
N THR A 130 0.62 0.22 -2.74
CA THR A 130 0.98 1.44 -3.49
C THR A 130 1.01 2.71 -2.65
N GLY A 131 0.57 2.62 -1.39
CA GLY A 131 0.55 3.76 -0.49
C GLY A 131 -0.43 4.86 -0.91
N LEU A 132 -0.06 6.11 -0.61
CA LEU A 132 -0.81 7.31 -0.96
C LEU A 132 0.14 8.43 -1.39
N ARG A 133 -0.41 9.49 -1.97
CA ARG A 133 0.29 10.76 -2.19
C ARG A 133 -0.32 11.86 -1.33
N ASP A 134 0.54 12.75 -0.87
CA ASP A 134 0.14 13.95 -0.14
C ASP A 134 -0.08 15.09 -1.15
N GLU A 135 -1.32 15.56 -1.25
CA GLU A 135 -1.66 16.75 -2.02
C GLU A 135 -1.58 17.96 -1.09
N LEU A 136 -0.55 18.75 -1.32
CA LEU A 136 -0.23 19.92 -0.50
C LEU A 136 -1.10 21.12 -0.92
N PRO A 137 -1.40 22.06 0.01
CA PRO A 137 -2.02 23.32 -0.38
C PRO A 137 -1.07 24.10 -1.31
N GLU A 138 -1.66 24.82 -2.26
CA GLU A 138 -0.94 25.64 -3.23
C GLU A 138 -0.51 26.97 -2.59
N ILE A 139 0.41 26.88 -1.63
CA ILE A 139 1.03 28.01 -0.94
C ILE A 139 2.51 28.01 -1.34
N PRO A 140 3.03 29.08 -1.96
CA PRO A 140 4.44 29.22 -2.30
C PRO A 140 5.36 28.90 -1.11
N GLY A 141 6.38 28.08 -1.36
CA GLY A 141 7.35 27.62 -0.37
C GLY A 141 6.94 26.37 0.42
N VAL A 142 5.66 25.97 0.45
CA VAL A 142 5.24 24.77 1.16
C VAL A 142 5.83 23.49 0.52
N ARG A 143 5.78 23.38 -0.80
CA ARG A 143 6.30 22.20 -1.52
C ARG A 143 7.82 22.11 -1.44
N GLU A 144 8.51 23.22 -1.57
CA GLU A 144 9.97 23.33 -1.55
C GLU A 144 10.55 22.94 -0.18
N ARG A 145 9.75 23.11 0.86
CA ARG A 145 10.15 22.88 2.25
C ARG A 145 9.53 21.60 2.86
N TRP A 146 8.74 20.88 2.06
CA TRP A 146 8.06 19.65 2.52
C TRP A 146 9.05 18.56 2.96
N GLY A 147 8.85 18.05 4.16
CA GLY A 147 9.73 17.04 4.79
C GLY A 147 11.01 17.63 5.43
N ARG A 148 11.18 18.94 5.45
CA ARG A 148 12.31 19.65 6.07
C ARG A 148 11.84 20.42 7.32
N ASP A 149 11.20 21.55 7.12
CA ASP A 149 10.59 22.40 8.15
C ASP A 149 9.12 22.76 7.86
N VAL A 150 8.56 22.29 6.74
CA VAL A 150 7.13 22.13 6.52
C VAL A 150 6.79 20.64 6.65
N LEU A 151 6.03 20.29 7.67
CA LEU A 151 5.84 18.92 8.14
C LEU A 151 4.35 18.59 8.27
N HIS A 152 4.03 17.29 8.28
CA HIS A 152 2.67 16.82 8.57
C HIS A 152 2.59 16.06 9.89
N CYS A 153 3.41 15.01 10.02
CA CYS A 153 3.29 14.01 11.07
C CYS A 153 4.19 14.36 12.27
N PRO A 154 3.64 14.74 13.43
CA PRO A 154 4.48 15.03 14.59
C PRO A 154 5.14 13.79 15.18
N TYR A 155 4.56 12.60 15.04
CA TYR A 155 5.21 11.35 15.45
C TYR A 155 6.44 11.01 14.61
N CYS A 156 6.49 11.52 13.37
CA CYS A 156 7.57 11.25 12.44
C CYS A 156 8.73 12.26 12.58
N HIS A 157 8.43 13.51 13.01
CA HIS A 157 9.39 14.61 12.96
C HIS A 157 9.34 15.54 14.19
N GLY A 158 8.30 15.45 15.01
CA GLY A 158 8.09 16.42 16.08
C GLY A 158 9.19 16.46 17.13
N TYR A 159 9.81 15.32 17.42
CA TYR A 159 10.90 15.25 18.40
C TYR A 159 12.16 15.99 17.94
N GLU A 160 12.50 15.94 16.66
CA GLU A 160 13.65 16.60 16.05
C GLU A 160 13.52 18.12 16.01
N VAL A 161 12.27 18.60 15.97
CA VAL A 161 11.95 20.04 15.91
C VAL A 161 11.34 20.58 17.22
N ARG A 162 11.29 19.75 18.27
CA ARG A 162 10.64 20.13 19.55
C ARG A 162 11.17 21.45 20.10
N ASP A 163 10.32 22.10 20.87
CA ASP A 163 10.61 23.35 21.60
C ASP A 163 10.91 24.57 20.70
N ARG A 164 10.74 24.43 19.37
CA ARG A 164 10.85 25.55 18.42
C ARG A 164 9.50 26.25 18.26
N PRO A 165 9.49 27.49 17.73
CA PRO A 165 8.26 28.17 17.33
C PRO A 165 7.55 27.42 16.18
N PHE A 166 6.31 26.98 16.41
CA PHE A 166 5.50 26.29 15.41
C PHE A 166 4.37 27.17 14.86
N ALA A 167 4.11 27.07 13.56
CA ALA A 167 2.86 27.49 12.95
C ALA A 167 2.08 26.27 12.46
N VAL A 168 0.76 26.22 12.69
CA VAL A 168 -0.12 25.22 12.09
C VAL A 168 -1.05 25.90 11.11
N LEU A 169 -0.97 25.51 9.83
CA LEU A 169 -1.70 26.17 8.76
C LEU A 169 -3.13 25.60 8.63
N GLY A 170 -4.12 26.45 8.79
CA GLY A 170 -5.55 26.12 8.73
C GLY A 170 -6.05 25.88 7.30
N THR A 171 -5.44 24.98 6.56
CA THR A 171 -5.73 24.68 5.16
C THR A 171 -6.59 23.43 4.97
N HIS A 172 -6.93 22.74 6.06
CA HIS A 172 -7.69 21.48 6.02
C HIS A 172 -8.61 21.36 7.26
N PRO A 173 -9.77 20.71 7.19
CA PRO A 173 -10.67 20.52 8.33
C PRO A 173 -10.01 19.90 9.58
N ASN A 174 -8.98 19.09 9.40
CA ASN A 174 -8.23 18.47 10.50
C ASN A 174 -7.09 19.34 11.06
N SER A 175 -6.85 20.55 10.55
CA SER A 175 -5.75 21.41 11.00
C SER A 175 -5.89 21.83 12.47
N VAL A 176 -7.10 22.04 12.99
CA VAL A 176 -7.33 22.31 14.41
C VAL A 176 -6.89 21.13 15.28
N ASN A 177 -7.29 19.91 14.92
CA ASN A 177 -6.87 18.70 15.64
C ASN A 177 -5.35 18.49 15.54
N GLN A 178 -4.73 18.84 14.42
CA GLN A 178 -3.27 18.82 14.27
C GLN A 178 -2.62 19.84 15.22
N ALA A 179 -3.12 21.06 15.33
CA ALA A 179 -2.59 22.07 16.25
C ALA A 179 -2.67 21.61 17.71
N LEU A 180 -3.79 21.03 18.11
CA LEU A 180 -3.98 20.46 19.46
C LEU A 180 -3.00 19.33 19.73
N LEU A 181 -2.67 18.51 18.72
CA LEU A 181 -1.74 17.39 18.83
C LEU A 181 -0.29 17.88 18.90
N VAL A 182 0.15 18.75 18.00
CA VAL A 182 1.57 19.17 17.91
C VAL A 182 1.97 20.04 19.10
N ARG A 183 1.01 20.57 19.88
CA ARG A 183 1.25 21.23 21.18
C ARG A 183 2.00 20.33 22.18
N GLN A 184 2.04 19.02 21.95
CA GLN A 184 2.81 18.10 22.77
C GLN A 184 4.33 18.26 22.58
N TRP A 185 4.78 18.79 21.45
CA TRP A 185 6.18 18.94 21.10
C TRP A 185 6.71 20.37 21.22
N SER A 186 5.83 21.38 21.32
CA SER A 186 6.24 22.77 21.56
C SER A 186 5.16 23.53 22.32
N GLU A 187 5.58 24.39 23.23
CA GLU A 187 4.70 25.35 23.90
C GLU A 187 4.49 26.62 23.07
N ASP A 188 5.44 26.94 22.21
CA ASP A 188 5.36 28.09 21.30
C ASP A 188 4.71 27.69 19.99
N ILE A 189 3.36 27.79 19.96
CA ILE A 189 2.58 27.39 18.82
C ILE A 189 1.55 28.42 18.44
N VAL A 190 1.41 28.70 17.13
CA VAL A 190 0.41 29.58 16.56
C VAL A 190 -0.43 28.81 15.54
N TYR A 191 -1.75 28.80 15.72
CA TYR A 191 -2.68 28.36 14.69
C TYR A 191 -3.00 29.52 13.75
N VAL A 192 -2.82 29.30 12.45
CA VAL A 192 -3.08 30.28 11.38
C VAL A 192 -4.37 29.86 10.65
N PRO A 193 -5.52 30.49 10.94
CA PRO A 193 -6.83 29.98 10.51
C PRO A 193 -7.08 30.02 8.99
N GLY A 194 -6.26 30.73 8.23
CA GLY A 194 -6.53 30.96 6.80
C GLY A 194 -7.68 31.95 6.58
N SER A 195 -8.36 31.85 5.43
CA SER A 195 -9.42 32.81 5.04
C SER A 195 -10.80 32.50 5.64
N GLY A 196 -10.99 31.29 6.18
CA GLY A 196 -12.28 30.85 6.72
C GLY A 196 -12.52 31.28 8.17
N PRO A 197 -13.78 31.35 8.61
CA PRO A 197 -14.10 31.60 10.03
C PRO A 197 -13.67 30.38 10.86
N LEU A 198 -13.02 30.64 11.99
CA LEU A 198 -12.73 29.62 12.98
C LEU A 198 -13.96 29.43 13.88
N PRO A 199 -14.59 28.25 13.94
CA PRO A 199 -15.72 27.98 14.83
C PRO A 199 -15.40 28.32 16.29
N ALA A 200 -16.40 28.78 17.04
CA ALA A 200 -16.23 29.19 18.45
C ALA A 200 -15.70 28.05 19.32
N ASP A 201 -16.23 26.84 19.15
CA ASP A 201 -15.80 25.65 19.90
C ASP A 201 -14.33 25.28 19.59
N ASP A 202 -13.91 25.41 18.34
CA ASP A 202 -12.50 25.14 17.95
C ASP A 202 -11.56 26.22 18.50
N ARG A 203 -12.00 27.47 18.52
CA ARG A 203 -11.28 28.57 19.18
C ARG A 203 -11.07 28.29 20.67
N GLU A 204 -12.13 27.95 21.38
CA GLU A 204 -12.09 27.62 22.82
C GLU A 204 -11.12 26.44 23.10
N ARG A 205 -11.17 25.40 22.27
CA ARG A 205 -10.25 24.23 22.37
C ARG A 205 -8.79 24.61 22.21
N LEU A 206 -8.49 25.46 21.21
CA LEU A 206 -7.13 25.94 20.95
C LEU A 206 -6.62 26.81 22.10
N GLU A 207 -7.42 27.78 22.56
CA GLU A 207 -7.10 28.69 23.66
C GLU A 207 -6.90 27.90 24.97
N ALA A 208 -7.80 26.97 25.30
CA ALA A 208 -7.69 26.11 26.48
C ALA A 208 -6.42 25.25 26.47
N ARG A 209 -5.92 24.91 25.27
CA ARG A 209 -4.66 24.15 25.11
C ARG A 209 -3.41 25.06 25.07
N GLY A 210 -3.58 26.37 25.17
CA GLY A 210 -2.50 27.36 25.12
C GLY A 210 -1.94 27.60 23.71
N VAL A 211 -2.73 27.29 22.67
CA VAL A 211 -2.37 27.58 21.29
C VAL A 211 -2.78 29.00 20.95
N ARG A 212 -1.84 29.84 20.56
CA ARG A 212 -2.14 31.21 20.09
C ARG A 212 -2.83 31.13 18.73
N ILE A 213 -3.72 32.08 18.46
CA ILE A 213 -4.48 32.14 17.20
C ILE A 213 -4.10 33.42 16.49
N ALA A 214 -3.55 33.29 15.27
CA ALA A 214 -3.26 34.44 14.43
C ALA A 214 -4.53 35.13 13.93
N ALA A 215 -4.40 36.37 13.46
CA ALA A 215 -5.50 37.05 12.76
C ALA A 215 -5.93 36.22 11.53
N ALA A 216 -7.22 36.21 11.26
CA ALA A 216 -7.74 35.56 10.06
C ALA A 216 -7.22 36.29 8.81
N GLY A 217 -6.81 35.52 7.81
CA GLY A 217 -6.30 36.04 6.54
C GLY A 217 -5.77 34.93 5.66
N ALA A 218 -5.85 35.10 4.34
CA ALA A 218 -5.27 34.15 3.41
C ALA A 218 -3.75 34.02 3.66
N ILE A 219 -3.26 32.81 3.68
CA ILE A 219 -1.84 32.50 3.78
C ILE A 219 -1.26 32.67 2.36
N VAL A 220 -0.31 33.61 2.22
CA VAL A 220 0.26 33.98 0.93
C VAL A 220 1.46 33.14 0.59
N GLN A 221 2.40 32.98 1.54
CA GLN A 221 3.63 32.22 1.33
C GLN A 221 4.31 31.85 2.65
N THR A 222 5.24 30.90 2.56
CA THR A 222 6.27 30.70 3.60
C THR A 222 7.47 31.60 3.33
N LEU A 223 8.07 32.10 4.39
CA LEU A 223 9.26 32.96 4.30
C LEU A 223 10.50 32.18 4.72
N THR A 224 11.57 32.26 3.96
CA THR A 224 12.83 31.56 4.22
C THR A 224 14.01 32.52 4.22
N THR A 225 14.96 32.28 5.14
CA THR A 225 16.25 32.95 5.19
C THR A 225 17.31 31.88 5.50
N ASP A 226 18.45 31.93 4.84
CA ASP A 226 19.56 30.97 5.02
C ASP A 226 19.11 29.50 4.93
N ASP A 227 18.25 29.23 3.95
CA ASP A 227 17.65 27.90 3.69
C ASP A 227 16.86 27.32 4.90
N ARG A 228 16.27 28.18 5.75
CA ARG A 228 15.41 27.81 6.87
C ARG A 228 14.12 28.60 6.84
N LEU A 229 13.03 27.95 7.30
CA LEU A 229 11.76 28.64 7.52
C LEU A 229 11.91 29.63 8.67
N HIS A 230 11.41 30.86 8.51
CA HIS A 230 11.35 31.85 9.58
C HIS A 230 9.98 32.49 9.77
N GLY A 231 9.02 32.18 8.93
CA GLY A 231 7.68 32.72 9.08
C GLY A 231 6.70 32.34 7.98
N VAL A 232 5.46 32.72 8.20
CA VAL A 232 4.35 32.61 7.25
C VAL A 232 3.73 34.00 7.06
N GLU A 233 3.60 34.44 5.81
CA GLU A 233 3.02 35.72 5.47
C GLU A 233 1.52 35.60 5.17
N LEU A 234 0.73 36.54 5.69
CA LEU A 234 -0.68 36.67 5.44
C LEU A 234 -0.96 37.80 4.41
N ALA A 235 -2.11 37.74 3.75
CA ALA A 235 -2.51 38.71 2.72
C ALA A 235 -2.58 40.16 3.20
N ASN A 236 -2.71 40.40 4.51
CA ASN A 236 -2.66 41.73 5.10
C ASN A 236 -1.24 42.21 5.42
N GLY A 237 -0.22 41.51 4.98
CA GLY A 237 1.20 41.82 5.24
C GLY A 237 1.70 41.38 6.63
N THR A 238 0.86 40.79 7.47
CA THR A 238 1.29 40.24 8.77
C THR A 238 2.17 39.03 8.55
N VAL A 239 3.32 39.01 9.20
CA VAL A 239 4.20 37.84 9.27
C VAL A 239 3.99 37.11 10.60
N VAL A 240 3.65 35.84 10.56
CA VAL A 240 3.62 34.95 11.71
C VAL A 240 4.98 34.27 11.82
N PRO A 241 5.81 34.62 12.80
CA PRO A 241 7.14 34.04 12.94
C PRO A 241 7.03 32.58 13.38
N CYS A 242 7.78 31.69 12.72
CA CYS A 242 7.90 30.28 13.06
C CYS A 242 9.13 29.68 12.41
N GLU A 243 9.69 28.65 13.03
CA GLU A 243 10.80 27.86 12.48
C GLU A 243 10.31 26.55 11.85
N VAL A 244 9.08 26.14 12.18
CA VAL A 244 8.46 24.93 11.66
C VAL A 244 6.99 25.22 11.36
N ALA A 245 6.52 24.80 10.19
CA ALA A 245 5.11 24.85 9.83
C ALA A 245 4.52 23.44 9.73
N PHE A 246 3.39 23.21 10.38
CA PHE A 246 2.63 21.97 10.22
C PHE A 246 1.46 22.20 9.26
N VAL A 247 1.35 21.29 8.28
CA VAL A 247 0.30 21.31 7.25
C VAL A 247 -0.38 19.95 7.25
N PHE A 248 -1.71 19.94 7.19
CA PHE A 248 -2.47 18.72 6.97
C PHE A 248 -2.75 18.57 5.47
N PRO A 249 -2.09 17.64 4.75
CA PRO A 249 -2.30 17.46 3.33
C PRO A 249 -3.60 16.70 3.05
N ARG A 250 -4.12 16.81 1.84
CA ARG A 250 -5.15 15.89 1.36
C ARG A 250 -4.48 14.57 0.94
N MET A 251 -4.73 13.52 1.69
CA MET A 251 -4.14 12.20 1.48
C MET A 251 -4.93 11.44 0.41
N ILE A 252 -4.31 11.19 -0.74
CA ILE A 252 -4.93 10.53 -1.90
C ILE A 252 -4.37 9.10 -2.02
N PRO A 253 -5.17 8.05 -1.78
CA PRO A 253 -4.73 6.68 -2.00
C PRO A 253 -4.34 6.42 -3.46
N ASN A 254 -3.26 5.67 -3.67
CA ASN A 254 -2.82 5.25 -5.00
C ASN A 254 -3.52 3.95 -5.41
N ASP A 255 -4.85 3.94 -5.43
CA ASP A 255 -5.68 2.77 -5.67
C ASP A 255 -6.33 2.72 -7.06
N GLY A 256 -5.96 3.65 -7.95
CA GLY A 256 -6.51 3.76 -9.30
C GLY A 256 -6.36 2.49 -10.15
N VAL A 257 -5.34 1.67 -9.88
CA VAL A 257 -5.13 0.37 -10.56
C VAL A 257 -6.26 -0.64 -10.31
N LEU A 258 -7.07 -0.44 -9.27
CA LEU A 258 -8.24 -1.26 -8.95
C LEU A 258 -9.55 -0.71 -9.56
N ASN A 259 -9.48 0.38 -10.33
CA ASN A 259 -10.65 0.88 -11.05
C ASN A 259 -11.16 -0.21 -11.99
N GLY A 260 -12.45 -0.47 -11.94
CA GLY A 260 -13.08 -1.54 -12.74
C GLY A 260 -13.19 -2.89 -12.03
N LEU A 261 -12.49 -3.14 -10.91
CA LEU A 261 -12.65 -4.36 -10.13
C LEU A 261 -13.82 -4.32 -9.13
N GLY A 262 -14.45 -3.15 -8.93
CA GLY A 262 -15.61 -3.02 -8.05
C GLY A 262 -15.32 -3.20 -6.55
N CYS A 263 -14.09 -2.92 -6.11
CA CYS A 263 -13.76 -2.94 -4.68
C CYS A 263 -14.60 -1.92 -3.90
N ALA A 264 -15.25 -2.37 -2.82
CA ALA A 264 -16.01 -1.50 -1.94
C ALA A 264 -15.08 -0.44 -1.31
N ARG A 265 -15.63 0.77 -1.11
CA ARG A 265 -14.93 1.90 -0.50
C ARG A 265 -15.55 2.27 0.85
N ASN A 266 -14.75 2.81 1.75
CA ASN A 266 -15.21 3.37 3.01
C ASN A 266 -15.67 4.84 2.82
N GLN A 267 -16.14 5.47 3.91
CA GLN A 267 -16.62 6.85 3.88
C GLN A 267 -15.56 7.88 3.47
N SER A 268 -14.27 7.59 3.67
CA SER A 268 -13.16 8.45 3.24
C SER A 268 -12.76 8.24 1.77
N GLY A 269 -13.45 7.34 1.05
CA GLY A 269 -13.16 7.02 -0.35
C GLY A 269 -12.02 6.01 -0.55
N SER A 270 -11.34 5.56 0.51
CA SER A 270 -10.31 4.52 0.44
C SER A 270 -10.91 3.13 0.25
N VAL A 271 -10.16 2.20 -0.31
CA VAL A 271 -10.56 0.80 -0.43
C VAL A 271 -10.87 0.22 0.95
N LYS A 272 -12.07 -0.36 1.10
CA LYS A 272 -12.48 -1.00 2.36
C LYS A 272 -11.80 -2.36 2.48
N THR A 273 -11.15 -2.58 3.63
CA THR A 273 -10.50 -3.85 3.98
C THR A 273 -11.02 -4.40 5.31
N ASP A 274 -10.85 -5.71 5.51
CA ASP A 274 -10.89 -6.30 6.84
C ASP A 274 -9.56 -6.10 7.60
N ASN A 275 -9.47 -6.65 8.81
CA ASN A 275 -8.28 -6.54 9.65
C ASN A 275 -7.04 -7.26 9.06
N ALA A 276 -7.24 -8.16 8.10
CA ALA A 276 -6.16 -8.86 7.40
C ALA A 276 -5.79 -8.20 6.06
N GLY A 277 -6.47 -7.12 5.67
CA GLY A 277 -6.24 -6.44 4.40
C GLY A 277 -7.01 -7.01 3.22
N ARG A 278 -7.97 -7.96 3.41
CA ARG A 278 -8.84 -8.43 2.33
C ARG A 278 -9.79 -7.33 1.90
N THR A 279 -9.94 -7.15 0.59
CA THR A 279 -10.97 -6.27 0.02
C THR A 279 -12.29 -7.02 -0.17
N SER A 280 -13.31 -6.34 -0.68
CA SER A 280 -14.58 -6.99 -1.06
C SER A 280 -14.46 -7.90 -2.29
N VAL A 281 -13.35 -7.85 -3.02
CA VAL A 281 -13.09 -8.68 -4.20
C VAL A 281 -12.15 -9.81 -3.80
N PRO A 282 -12.60 -11.08 -3.87
CA PRO A 282 -11.74 -12.22 -3.54
C PRO A 282 -10.46 -12.23 -4.36
N GLY A 283 -9.31 -12.41 -3.69
CA GLY A 283 -8.00 -12.41 -4.33
C GLY A 283 -7.34 -11.03 -4.42
N ILE A 284 -8.04 -9.95 -4.09
CA ILE A 284 -7.49 -8.59 -4.01
C ILE A 284 -7.32 -8.17 -2.55
N TRP A 285 -6.11 -7.71 -2.22
CA TRP A 285 -5.69 -7.28 -0.89
C TRP A 285 -5.18 -5.84 -0.96
N ALA A 286 -5.35 -5.07 0.11
CA ALA A 286 -4.80 -3.71 0.20
C ALA A 286 -4.18 -3.48 1.59
N VAL A 287 -2.91 -3.03 1.61
CA VAL A 287 -2.10 -2.93 2.83
C VAL A 287 -1.27 -1.64 2.88
N GLY A 288 -0.94 -1.19 4.08
CA GLY A 288 -0.21 0.06 4.27
C GLY A 288 -1.10 1.28 4.00
N ASN A 289 -0.48 2.40 3.59
CA ASN A 289 -1.20 3.67 3.50
C ASN A 289 -2.33 3.71 2.43
N VAL A 290 -2.37 2.80 1.49
CA VAL A 290 -3.51 2.70 0.56
C VAL A 290 -4.79 2.23 1.26
N GLY A 291 -4.66 1.43 2.33
CA GLY A 291 -5.77 0.95 3.16
C GLY A 291 -5.98 1.79 4.44
N ASP A 292 -4.91 2.25 5.09
CA ASP A 292 -4.95 3.13 6.26
C ASP A 292 -3.93 4.28 6.11
N SER A 293 -4.43 5.47 5.84
CA SER A 293 -3.61 6.68 5.65
C SER A 293 -2.76 7.06 6.86
N ARG A 294 -3.09 6.56 8.05
CA ARG A 294 -2.40 6.85 9.33
C ARG A 294 -1.27 5.86 9.64
N ALA A 295 -1.13 4.78 8.86
CA ALA A 295 -0.14 3.75 9.14
C ALA A 295 1.28 4.33 9.10
N LEU A 296 1.99 4.25 10.23
CA LEU A 296 3.43 4.50 10.30
C LEU A 296 4.18 3.40 9.55
N VAL A 297 5.48 3.59 9.29
CA VAL A 297 6.29 2.62 8.55
C VAL A 297 6.23 1.23 9.18
N ILE A 298 6.35 1.13 10.51
CA ILE A 298 6.27 -0.14 11.26
C ILE A 298 4.86 -0.75 11.16
N SER A 299 3.80 0.07 11.27
CA SER A 299 2.41 -0.39 11.16
C SER A 299 2.15 -0.91 9.74
N ALA A 300 2.61 -0.19 8.71
CA ALA A 300 2.49 -0.60 7.32
C ALA A 300 3.22 -1.93 7.05
N ALA A 301 4.43 -2.12 7.60
CA ALA A 301 5.15 -3.38 7.53
C ALA A 301 4.36 -4.53 8.18
N GLY A 302 3.81 -4.30 9.37
CA GLY A 302 2.96 -5.26 10.07
C GLY A 302 1.70 -5.64 9.29
N MET A 303 1.03 -4.65 8.67
CA MET A 303 -0.13 -4.90 7.80
C MET A 303 0.23 -5.81 6.61
N GLY A 304 1.37 -5.56 5.96
CA GLY A 304 1.86 -6.40 4.87
C GLY A 304 2.11 -7.84 5.31
N ALA A 305 2.77 -8.03 6.45
CA ALA A 305 3.03 -9.35 7.01
C ALA A 305 1.75 -10.10 7.39
N ALA A 306 0.79 -9.42 8.02
CA ALA A 306 -0.50 -10.00 8.41
C ALA A 306 -1.32 -10.43 7.18
N ALA A 307 -1.36 -9.60 6.15
CA ALA A 307 -2.04 -9.93 4.90
C ALA A 307 -1.42 -11.13 4.19
N ALA A 308 -0.08 -11.19 4.13
CA ALA A 308 0.63 -12.31 3.53
C ALA A 308 0.36 -13.63 4.26
N PHE A 309 0.30 -13.60 5.59
CA PHE A 309 -0.06 -14.76 6.40
C PHE A 309 -1.47 -15.25 6.04
N ALA A 310 -2.46 -14.37 6.03
CA ALA A 310 -3.84 -14.71 5.70
C ALA A 310 -4.00 -15.16 4.23
N LEU A 311 -3.30 -14.50 3.29
CA LEU A 311 -3.29 -14.86 1.87
C LEU A 311 -2.73 -16.28 1.67
N ASN A 312 -1.64 -16.62 2.38
CA ASN A 312 -1.08 -17.97 2.28
C ASN A 312 -2.06 -19.04 2.78
N HIS A 313 -2.84 -18.76 3.84
CA HIS A 313 -3.91 -19.66 4.27
C HIS A 313 -4.99 -19.84 3.19
N ASP A 314 -5.44 -18.76 2.54
CA ASP A 314 -6.43 -18.84 1.45
C ASP A 314 -5.90 -19.65 0.25
N LEU A 315 -4.61 -19.56 -0.04
CA LEU A 315 -3.96 -20.38 -1.07
C LEU A 315 -3.97 -21.86 -0.68
N VAL A 316 -3.57 -22.20 0.54
CA VAL A 316 -3.56 -23.58 1.06
C VAL A 316 -4.98 -24.18 1.04
N ASP A 317 -5.98 -23.44 1.51
CA ASP A 317 -7.36 -23.89 1.51
C ASP A 317 -7.87 -24.20 0.09
N THR A 318 -7.49 -23.36 -0.88
CA THR A 318 -7.82 -23.55 -2.30
C THR A 318 -7.16 -24.80 -2.85
N GLU A 319 -5.87 -25.01 -2.57
CA GLU A 319 -5.08 -26.16 -3.00
C GLU A 319 -5.60 -27.47 -2.39
N VAL A 320 -5.98 -27.44 -1.11
CA VAL A 320 -6.59 -28.61 -0.43
C VAL A 320 -7.94 -28.98 -1.08
N LYS A 321 -8.81 -27.99 -1.34
CA LYS A 321 -10.10 -28.24 -2.01
C LYS A 321 -9.92 -28.86 -3.39
N GLN A 322 -8.94 -28.35 -4.16
CA GLN A 322 -8.60 -28.88 -5.47
C GLN A 322 -8.10 -30.32 -5.37
N SER A 323 -7.12 -30.61 -4.51
CA SER A 323 -6.56 -31.95 -4.31
C SER A 323 -7.61 -32.96 -3.84
N VAL A 324 -8.54 -32.56 -2.96
CA VAL A 324 -9.66 -33.42 -2.54
C VAL A 324 -10.57 -33.74 -3.71
N THR A 325 -10.86 -32.77 -4.58
CA THR A 325 -11.69 -32.96 -5.77
C THR A 325 -11.05 -33.92 -6.75
N GLU A 326 -9.75 -33.74 -7.02
CA GLU A 326 -8.96 -34.63 -7.89
C GLU A 326 -8.92 -36.07 -7.34
N LEU A 327 -8.70 -36.23 -6.04
CA LEU A 327 -8.69 -37.52 -5.37
C LEU A 327 -10.06 -38.25 -5.49
N ARG A 328 -11.15 -37.50 -5.29
CA ARG A 328 -12.52 -38.06 -5.44
C ARG A 328 -12.79 -38.49 -6.86
N THR A 329 -12.43 -37.70 -7.85
CA THR A 329 -12.56 -38.01 -9.27
C THR A 329 -11.76 -39.26 -9.64
N ALA A 330 -10.52 -39.38 -9.20
CA ALA A 330 -9.68 -40.54 -9.44
C ALA A 330 -10.28 -41.82 -8.84
N ARG A 331 -10.81 -41.75 -7.62
CA ARG A 331 -11.51 -42.93 -6.98
C ARG A 331 -12.76 -43.36 -7.76
N THR A 332 -13.54 -42.40 -8.27
CA THR A 332 -14.74 -42.72 -9.07
C THR A 332 -14.37 -43.41 -10.38
N VAL A 333 -13.31 -42.97 -11.05
CA VAL A 333 -12.80 -43.58 -12.29
C VAL A 333 -12.32 -44.99 -12.05
N ILE A 334 -11.61 -45.26 -10.94
CA ILE A 334 -11.13 -46.60 -10.59
C ILE A 334 -12.34 -47.53 -10.30
N GLN A 335 -13.35 -47.06 -9.58
CA GLN A 335 -14.57 -47.85 -9.27
C GLN A 335 -15.43 -48.13 -10.50
N SER A 336 -15.50 -47.20 -11.46
CA SER A 336 -16.24 -47.36 -12.71
C SER A 336 -15.49 -48.17 -13.78
N GLY A 337 -14.15 -48.24 -13.73
CA GLY A 337 -13.28 -48.98 -14.64
C GLY A 337 -13.01 -50.45 -14.24
N ALA A 338 -13.58 -50.94 -13.11
CA ALA A 338 -13.41 -52.30 -12.64
C ALA A 338 -14.31 -53.35 -13.35
N GLY A 339 -14.58 -53.15 -14.66
CA GLY A 339 -15.07 -54.20 -15.57
C GLY A 339 -13.92 -54.70 -16.44
N LEU A 340 -12.99 -55.50 -15.88
CA LEU A 340 -12.08 -56.28 -16.72
C LEU A 340 -12.89 -57.26 -17.53
N PRO A 341 -12.73 -57.33 -18.87
CA PRO A 341 -13.38 -58.41 -19.66
C PRO A 341 -12.80 -59.72 -19.18
N GLY A 342 -13.71 -60.59 -18.73
CA GLY A 342 -13.41 -61.92 -18.29
C GLY A 342 -12.59 -62.69 -19.36
N HIS A 343 -11.51 -63.33 -18.93
CA HIS A 343 -10.90 -64.39 -19.67
C HIS A 343 -11.95 -65.47 -20.01
N ALA A 344 -12.30 -65.57 -21.27
CA ALA A 344 -12.98 -66.76 -21.77
C ALA A 344 -12.06 -67.98 -21.60
N PRO A 345 -12.52 -69.10 -21.02
CA PRO A 345 -11.72 -70.28 -20.97
C PRO A 345 -11.55 -70.85 -22.39
N ALA A 346 -10.31 -71.14 -22.76
CA ALA A 346 -9.98 -71.89 -23.98
C ALA A 346 -10.58 -73.28 -23.80
N ASN A 347 -11.57 -73.64 -24.64
CA ASN A 347 -11.95 -75.02 -24.84
C ASN A 347 -11.05 -75.67 -25.86
N ASN A 348 -10.60 -76.87 -25.53
CA ASN A 348 -9.87 -77.83 -26.36
C ASN A 348 -10.43 -78.03 -27.73
#